data_4b195e0caedb87ea43e904a21c155715
#
_entry.id   4b195e0caedb87ea43e904a21c155715
#
_cell.length_a   1.000
_cell.length_b   1.000
_cell.length_c   1.000
_cell.angle_alpha   90.00
_cell.angle_beta   90.00
_cell.angle_gamma   90.00
#
_symmetry.space_group_name_H-M   'P 1'
#
loop_
_entity.id
_entity.type
_entity.pdbx_description
1 polymer ?
#
loop_
_entity_poly.entity_id
_entity_poly.type
_entity_poly.pdbx_seq_one_letter_code
_entity_poly.pdbx_strand_id
1 'polypeptide(L)'
;MGTSTISSVGLPTITYLSMDPLSSTVGASQVLPYVERFANRGVDVELLTFEHVVDQAVRERLAGVGVAWRPQRYGRHGPAGGLGRVLRAARAVRGSSVVHARSDMAAASVMLAGLDCWVWDVRSLWADQKVATGVMRDGSPQERLMRWVERQAAHRSTAVITLTGSAIDELDRRYGGVVSPKARVVTTCTDLDRFTLSVLPPAPSRVLLAGTLNRYYDVQSMLDLVVEMRRRRPVQFIVASPGYTDWEDELAGMDVLRVSMTRDEMAELVSSCHVGLSVCRDDAGPSLQAAMPTKIGEFLASGRPVVVNPGLVDAAGLVKRSDCGVVYGRSSSTGVIEAVDRLEMLLADPDLPGRCRSLAEAHFDLDRGVDRLLGIYGELRS
;
A
#
# COMPACT_ATOMS: atom_id res chain seq x y z
N MET A 1 14.59 6.89 -23.76
CA MET A 1 14.91 8.17 -23.09
C MET A 1 15.69 7.83 -21.85
N GLY A 2 16.91 8.35 -21.71
CA GLY A 2 17.87 7.89 -20.71
C GLY A 2 17.36 8.09 -19.29
N THR A 3 17.40 7.02 -18.53
CA THR A 3 17.28 7.04 -17.08
C THR A 3 18.48 7.81 -16.52
N SER A 4 18.26 9.06 -16.14
CA SER A 4 19.24 9.81 -15.35
C SER A 4 19.32 9.11 -13.99
N THR A 5 20.32 8.27 -13.81
CA THR A 5 20.65 7.66 -12.52
C THR A 5 21.03 8.81 -11.59
N ILE A 6 20.17 9.12 -10.62
CA ILE A 6 20.49 10.10 -9.57
C ILE A 6 21.71 9.53 -8.83
N SER A 7 22.83 10.26 -8.89
CA SER A 7 24.05 9.87 -8.19
C SER A 7 23.78 9.89 -6.69
N SER A 8 23.95 8.77 -6.02
CA SER A 8 23.85 8.62 -4.55
C SER A 8 25.02 9.28 -3.81
N VAL A 9 26.02 9.76 -4.55
CA VAL A 9 27.21 10.39 -3.98
C VAL A 9 26.81 11.65 -3.23
N GLY A 10 26.86 11.55 -1.90
CA GLY A 10 26.64 12.66 -1.00
C GLY A 10 25.25 12.73 -0.34
N LEU A 11 24.36 11.74 -0.48
CA LEU A 11 23.15 11.68 0.34
C LEU A 11 23.53 11.45 1.82
N PRO A 12 22.78 12.04 2.77
CA PRO A 12 22.97 11.74 4.19
C PRO A 12 22.53 10.30 4.50
N THR A 13 22.99 9.75 5.61
CA THR A 13 22.42 8.51 6.15
C THR A 13 20.93 8.69 6.40
N ILE A 14 20.11 7.83 5.78
CA ILE A 14 18.64 7.85 5.93
C ILE A 14 18.24 6.88 7.03
N THR A 15 17.64 7.38 8.10
CA THR A 15 16.98 6.55 9.10
C THR A 15 15.54 6.28 8.66
N TYR A 16 15.27 5.07 8.17
CA TYR A 16 13.93 4.64 7.78
C TYR A 16 13.20 4.05 9.00
N LEU A 17 12.22 4.77 9.53
CA LEU A 17 11.44 4.37 10.69
C LEU A 17 10.08 3.80 10.29
N SER A 18 9.85 2.52 10.58
CA SER A 18 8.56 1.85 10.42
C SER A 18 8.07 1.25 11.73
N MET A 19 6.78 1.39 12.02
CA MET A 19 6.15 0.74 13.18
C MET A 19 5.69 -0.68 12.89
N ASP A 20 5.72 -1.09 11.61
CA ASP A 20 5.33 -2.43 11.17
C ASP A 20 6.49 -3.41 11.32
N PRO A 21 6.23 -4.64 11.83
CA PRO A 21 7.21 -5.71 11.78
C PRO A 21 7.56 -6.09 10.33
N LEU A 22 8.81 -6.43 10.04
CA LEU A 22 9.21 -6.89 8.70
C LEU A 22 8.57 -8.23 8.33
N SER A 23 8.21 -9.04 9.33
CA SER A 23 7.45 -10.29 9.15
C SER A 23 5.98 -10.08 8.77
N SER A 24 5.45 -8.86 8.93
CA SER A 24 4.07 -8.55 8.49
C SER A 24 3.99 -8.43 6.96
N THR A 25 2.78 -8.62 6.41
CA THR A 25 2.52 -8.41 4.98
C THR A 25 2.99 -7.03 4.51
N VAL A 26 2.76 -5.99 5.31
CA VAL A 26 3.18 -4.62 5.02
C VAL A 26 4.69 -4.48 5.09
N GLY A 27 5.33 -4.98 6.14
CA GLY A 27 6.79 -4.94 6.29
C GLY A 27 7.50 -5.63 5.12
N ALA A 28 7.06 -6.84 4.79
CA ALA A 28 7.63 -7.65 3.72
C ALA A 28 7.44 -7.06 2.32
N SER A 29 6.29 -6.42 2.05
CA SER A 29 5.96 -5.90 0.71
C SER A 29 6.29 -4.44 0.49
N GLN A 30 6.26 -3.61 1.55
CA GLN A 30 6.33 -2.14 1.43
C GLN A 30 7.46 -1.49 2.24
N VAL A 31 8.24 -2.23 3.03
CA VAL A 31 9.39 -1.70 3.75
C VAL A 31 10.67 -2.34 3.22
N LEU A 32 10.75 -3.66 3.31
CA LEU A 32 11.93 -4.43 2.94
C LEU A 32 12.42 -4.15 1.50
N PRO A 33 11.55 -4.18 0.45
CA PRO A 33 12.01 -3.93 -0.91
C PRO A 33 12.60 -2.53 -1.13
N TYR A 34 12.04 -1.53 -0.44
CA TYR A 34 12.53 -0.14 -0.57
C TYR A 34 13.92 0.04 0.03
N VAL A 35 14.12 -0.44 1.26
CA VAL A 35 15.41 -0.27 1.94
C VAL A 35 16.53 -1.05 1.25
N GLU A 36 16.23 -2.22 0.69
CA GLU A 36 17.16 -2.98 -0.14
C GLU A 36 17.53 -2.22 -1.43
N ARG A 37 16.55 -1.63 -2.11
CA ARG A 37 16.80 -0.82 -3.31
C ARG A 37 17.62 0.44 -2.99
N PHE A 38 17.40 1.09 -1.83
CA PHE A 38 18.23 2.22 -1.41
C PHE A 38 19.69 1.79 -1.22
N ALA A 39 19.93 0.72 -0.48
CA ALA A 39 21.28 0.20 -0.23
C ALA A 39 21.97 -0.22 -1.54
N ASN A 40 21.27 -0.92 -2.43
CA ASN A 40 21.79 -1.31 -3.74
C ASN A 40 22.15 -0.11 -4.64
N ARG A 41 21.60 1.08 -4.36
CA ARG A 41 21.97 2.35 -5.00
C ARG A 41 23.05 3.12 -4.24
N GLY A 42 23.67 2.50 -3.24
CA GLY A 42 24.77 3.09 -2.46
C GLY A 42 24.33 4.16 -1.46
N VAL A 43 23.07 4.13 -1.03
CA VAL A 43 22.58 5.01 0.04
C VAL A 43 22.81 4.32 1.40
N ASP A 44 23.39 5.05 2.34
CA ASP A 44 23.51 4.59 3.72
C ASP A 44 22.11 4.58 4.38
N VAL A 45 21.63 3.38 4.71
CA VAL A 45 20.30 3.19 5.31
C VAL A 45 20.40 2.56 6.68
N GLU A 46 19.83 3.23 7.66
CA GLU A 46 19.55 2.68 8.97
C GLU A 46 18.04 2.36 9.06
N LEU A 47 17.69 1.08 9.17
CA LEU A 47 16.30 0.64 9.28
C LEU A 47 15.91 0.41 10.74
N LEU A 48 14.94 1.18 11.24
CA LEU A 48 14.38 1.01 12.58
C LEU A 48 12.96 0.45 12.48
N THR A 49 12.74 -0.75 13.02
CA THR A 49 11.44 -1.44 13.04
C THR A 49 11.09 -1.97 14.41
N PHE A 50 9.84 -2.43 14.57
CA PHE A 50 9.34 -3.05 15.80
C PHE A 50 8.95 -4.49 15.54
N GLU A 51 9.71 -5.44 16.10
CA GLU A 51 9.57 -6.86 15.82
C GLU A 51 8.99 -7.64 17.01
N HIS A 52 8.14 -8.63 16.74
CA HIS A 52 7.71 -9.63 17.71
C HIS A 52 8.83 -10.64 17.97
N VAL A 53 9.40 -11.13 16.89
CA VAL A 53 10.57 -12.01 16.84
C VAL A 53 11.50 -11.50 15.74
N VAL A 54 12.78 -11.44 16.01
CA VAL A 54 13.77 -11.04 15.00
C VAL A 54 14.09 -12.25 14.14
N ASP A 55 13.79 -12.15 12.84
CA ASP A 55 14.14 -13.17 11.87
C ASP A 55 15.62 -13.05 11.49
N GLN A 56 16.37 -14.11 11.74
CA GLN A 56 17.81 -14.12 11.49
C GLN A 56 18.15 -14.12 9.99
N ALA A 57 17.34 -14.80 9.16
CA ALA A 57 17.52 -14.79 7.71
C ALA A 57 17.32 -13.38 7.12
N VAL A 58 16.30 -12.65 7.60
CA VAL A 58 16.08 -11.25 7.22
C VAL A 58 17.28 -10.37 7.68
N ARG A 59 17.81 -10.61 8.87
CA ARG A 59 18.98 -9.89 9.39
C ARG A 59 20.22 -10.09 8.50
N GLU A 60 20.50 -11.33 8.16
CA GLU A 60 21.62 -11.68 7.29
C GLU A 60 21.47 -11.10 5.88
N ARG A 61 20.25 -11.17 5.33
CA ARG A 61 19.91 -10.58 4.04
C ARG A 61 20.14 -9.08 4.02
N LEU A 62 19.64 -8.33 5.02
CA LEU A 62 19.82 -6.89 5.14
C LEU A 62 21.30 -6.50 5.32
N ALA A 63 22.03 -7.23 6.17
CA ALA A 63 23.45 -7.01 6.34
C ALA A 63 24.24 -7.26 5.04
N GLY A 64 23.84 -8.27 4.26
CA GLY A 64 24.45 -8.61 2.97
C GLY A 64 24.33 -7.50 1.92
N VAL A 65 23.31 -6.65 2.01
CA VAL A 65 23.12 -5.47 1.13
C VAL A 65 23.54 -4.15 1.78
N GLY A 66 24.10 -4.19 2.99
CA GLY A 66 24.63 -2.99 3.68
C GLY A 66 23.59 -2.18 4.46
N VAL A 67 22.38 -2.71 4.72
CA VAL A 67 21.37 -2.04 5.56
C VAL A 67 21.67 -2.28 7.05
N ALA A 68 21.82 -1.21 7.81
CA ALA A 68 21.97 -1.27 9.26
C ALA A 68 20.60 -1.45 9.93
N TRP A 69 20.18 -2.70 10.15
CA TRP A 69 18.89 -2.99 10.78
C TRP A 69 18.95 -2.94 12.31
N ARG A 70 18.13 -2.07 12.91
CA ARG A 70 17.98 -1.86 14.36
C ARG A 70 16.58 -2.27 14.83
N PRO A 71 16.26 -3.59 14.94
CA PRO A 71 14.96 -4.05 15.41
C PRO A 71 14.76 -3.67 16.88
N GLN A 72 13.58 -3.13 17.18
CA GLN A 72 13.09 -2.85 18.51
C GLN A 72 12.03 -3.88 18.89
N ARG A 73 11.89 -4.20 20.17
CA ARG A 73 10.84 -5.10 20.64
C ARG A 73 9.46 -4.46 20.42
N TYR A 74 8.54 -5.16 19.76
CA TYR A 74 7.17 -4.69 19.53
C TYR A 74 6.43 -4.38 20.84
N GLY A 75 6.51 -5.28 21.82
CA GLY A 75 5.90 -5.12 23.15
C GLY A 75 4.39 -5.41 23.13
N ARG A 76 3.63 -4.71 23.97
CA ARG A 76 2.19 -4.92 24.13
C ARG A 76 1.40 -4.29 22.97
N HIS A 77 0.25 -4.89 22.66
CA HIS A 77 -0.76 -4.28 21.80
C HIS A 77 -1.54 -3.16 22.53
N GLY A 78 -2.35 -2.43 21.80
CA GLY A 78 -3.22 -1.38 22.34
C GLY A 78 -2.50 -0.03 22.57
N PRO A 79 -3.23 0.97 23.12
CA PRO A 79 -2.75 2.35 23.24
C PRO A 79 -1.45 2.52 24.05
N ALA A 80 -1.36 1.83 25.22
CA ALA A 80 -0.17 1.88 26.07
C ALA A 80 1.07 1.28 25.36
N GLY A 81 0.90 0.18 24.62
CA GLY A 81 1.96 -0.40 23.80
C GLY A 81 2.37 0.54 22.66
N GLY A 82 1.39 1.20 22.02
CA GLY A 82 1.62 2.24 21.02
C GLY A 82 2.48 3.39 21.56
N LEU A 83 2.10 3.95 22.69
CA LEU A 83 2.88 5.01 23.36
C LEU A 83 4.31 4.53 23.68
N GLY A 84 4.44 3.30 24.19
CA GLY A 84 5.76 2.72 24.47
C GLY A 84 6.65 2.60 23.23
N ARG A 85 6.06 2.26 22.06
CA ARG A 85 6.80 2.24 20.78
C ARG A 85 7.21 3.65 20.36
N VAL A 86 6.30 4.62 20.43
CA VAL A 86 6.60 6.04 20.10
C VAL A 86 7.77 6.55 20.96
N LEU A 87 7.76 6.31 22.27
CA LEU A 87 8.84 6.75 23.16
C LEU A 87 10.18 6.08 22.85
N ARG A 88 10.19 4.78 22.53
CA ARG A 88 11.43 4.08 22.14
C ARG A 88 11.96 4.55 20.80
N ALA A 89 11.08 4.71 19.80
CA ALA A 89 11.45 5.24 18.50
C ALA A 89 12.02 6.66 18.63
N ALA A 90 11.37 7.53 19.42
CA ALA A 90 11.86 8.89 19.65
C ALA A 90 13.26 8.93 20.25
N ARG A 91 13.59 7.98 21.16
CA ARG A 91 14.97 7.87 21.69
C ARG A 91 15.93 7.35 20.64
N ALA A 92 15.50 6.38 19.83
CA ALA A 92 16.35 5.70 18.86
C ALA A 92 16.71 6.55 17.65
N VAL A 93 15.84 7.51 17.24
CA VAL A 93 16.11 8.42 16.12
C VAL A 93 16.85 9.70 16.50
N ARG A 94 17.12 9.93 17.80
CA ARG A 94 17.90 11.11 18.21
C ARG A 94 19.27 11.12 17.56
N GLY A 95 19.63 12.25 16.97
CA GLY A 95 20.89 12.41 16.26
C GLY A 95 20.91 11.91 14.82
N SER A 96 19.80 11.37 14.31
CA SER A 96 19.65 11.07 12.88
C SER A 96 19.63 12.35 12.05
N SER A 97 20.33 12.32 10.90
CA SER A 97 20.42 13.48 10.00
C SER A 97 19.13 13.69 9.24
N VAL A 98 18.57 12.63 8.67
CA VAL A 98 17.28 12.62 7.97
C VAL A 98 16.48 11.40 8.40
N VAL A 99 15.22 11.61 8.79
CA VAL A 99 14.32 10.51 9.15
C VAL A 99 13.17 10.41 8.16
N HIS A 100 13.00 9.24 7.56
CA HIS A 100 11.79 8.87 6.84
C HIS A 100 10.81 8.22 7.83
N ALA A 101 9.82 8.98 8.25
CA ALA A 101 8.81 8.55 9.22
C ALA A 101 7.61 7.92 8.50
N ARG A 102 7.55 6.59 8.45
CA ARG A 102 6.47 5.86 7.81
C ARG A 102 5.29 5.71 8.77
N SER A 103 4.23 6.45 8.54
CA SER A 103 2.98 6.56 9.32
C SER A 103 2.98 7.65 10.40
N ASP A 104 1.79 7.94 10.92
CA ASP A 104 1.57 8.97 11.95
C ASP A 104 2.26 8.65 13.28
N MET A 105 2.34 7.37 13.66
CA MET A 105 3.06 6.98 14.88
C MET A 105 4.57 7.20 14.74
N ALA A 106 5.14 6.96 13.57
CA ALA A 106 6.52 7.27 13.27
C ALA A 106 6.74 8.79 13.29
N ALA A 107 5.85 9.56 12.68
CA ALA A 107 5.87 11.03 12.73
C ALA A 107 5.80 11.57 14.17
N ALA A 108 4.91 11.02 15.00
CA ALA A 108 4.84 11.37 16.43
C ALA A 108 6.17 11.14 17.16
N SER A 109 6.87 10.07 16.81
CA SER A 109 8.18 9.76 17.41
C SER A 109 9.24 10.77 17.01
N VAL A 110 9.27 11.16 15.74
CA VAL A 110 10.22 12.14 15.20
C VAL A 110 9.97 13.53 15.82
N MET A 111 8.71 13.94 15.89
CA MET A 111 8.33 15.20 16.55
C MET A 111 8.70 15.22 18.03
N LEU A 112 8.51 14.09 18.73
CA LEU A 112 8.89 13.97 20.15
C LEU A 112 10.42 13.95 20.33
N ALA A 113 11.17 13.48 19.35
CA ALA A 113 12.65 13.55 19.35
C ALA A 113 13.16 14.98 19.11
N GLY A 114 12.33 15.89 18.61
CA GLY A 114 12.69 17.27 18.30
C GLY A 114 13.55 17.41 17.04
N LEU A 115 13.33 16.56 16.03
CA LEU A 115 14.07 16.63 14.77
C LEU A 115 13.38 17.59 13.79
N ASP A 116 14.18 18.39 13.10
CA ASP A 116 13.69 19.41 12.16
C ASP A 116 13.66 18.90 10.70
N CYS A 117 14.57 17.98 10.32
CA CYS A 117 14.67 17.48 8.96
C CYS A 117 14.11 16.05 8.86
N TRP A 118 12.90 15.91 8.33
CA TRP A 118 12.26 14.61 8.22
C TRP A 118 11.12 14.59 7.19
N VAL A 119 10.87 13.40 6.68
CA VAL A 119 9.79 13.10 5.74
C VAL A 119 8.63 12.44 6.49
N TRP A 120 7.43 12.95 6.30
CA TRP A 120 6.21 12.28 6.72
C TRP A 120 5.65 11.45 5.56
N ASP A 121 5.73 10.12 5.66
CA ASP A 121 5.17 9.19 4.68
C ASP A 121 3.76 8.77 5.11
N VAL A 122 2.76 9.37 4.49
CA VAL A 122 1.32 9.16 4.75
C VAL A 122 0.86 7.90 4.02
N ARG A 123 0.79 6.80 4.73
CA ARG A 123 0.37 5.50 4.15
C ARG A 123 -1.14 5.30 4.19
N SER A 124 -1.83 6.08 4.99
CA SER A 124 -3.30 6.14 5.11
C SER A 124 -3.68 7.38 5.90
N LEU A 125 -4.91 7.85 5.79
CA LEU A 125 -5.52 8.72 6.79
C LEU A 125 -5.90 7.84 7.99
N TRP A 126 -4.96 7.67 8.90
CA TRP A 126 -4.98 6.57 9.87
C TRP A 126 -6.16 6.66 10.84
N ALA A 127 -6.49 7.85 11.35
CA ALA A 127 -7.65 8.05 12.23
C ALA A 127 -8.96 7.68 11.50
N ASP A 128 -9.15 8.13 10.26
CA ASP A 128 -10.31 7.81 9.43
C ASP A 128 -10.43 6.31 9.18
N GLN A 129 -9.33 5.67 8.80
CA GLN A 129 -9.31 4.23 8.56
C GLN A 129 -9.69 3.42 9.81
N LYS A 130 -9.21 3.83 11.00
CA LYS A 130 -9.54 3.16 12.26
C LYS A 130 -10.99 3.37 12.67
N VAL A 131 -11.56 4.53 12.40
CA VAL A 131 -13.00 4.79 12.59
C VAL A 131 -13.81 3.94 11.62
N ALA A 132 -13.47 3.95 10.32
CA ALA A 132 -14.17 3.18 9.30
C ALA A 132 -14.18 1.67 9.54
N THR A 133 -13.10 1.13 10.14
CA THR A 133 -13.02 -0.29 10.50
C THR A 133 -13.59 -0.63 11.87
N GLY A 134 -14.13 0.36 12.60
CA GLY A 134 -14.72 0.17 13.94
C GLY A 134 -13.68 -0.08 15.05
N VAL A 135 -12.39 0.03 14.76
CA VAL A 135 -11.30 -0.11 15.75
C VAL A 135 -11.25 1.08 16.70
N MET A 136 -11.67 2.24 16.22
CA MET A 136 -11.70 3.49 16.96
C MET A 136 -13.10 4.13 16.83
N ARG A 137 -13.59 4.69 17.93
CA ARG A 137 -14.87 5.40 17.92
C ARG A 137 -14.65 6.83 17.48
N ASP A 138 -15.50 7.32 16.58
CA ASP A 138 -15.53 8.71 16.15
C ASP A 138 -15.75 9.67 17.33
N GLY A 139 -15.08 10.81 17.33
CA GLY A 139 -15.11 11.79 18.40
C GLY A 139 -14.43 11.35 19.71
N SER A 140 -13.80 10.17 19.76
CA SER A 140 -13.09 9.69 20.95
C SER A 140 -11.82 10.51 21.25
N PRO A 141 -11.36 10.53 22.52
CA PRO A 141 -10.08 11.19 22.85
C PRO A 141 -8.89 10.63 22.06
N GLN A 142 -8.92 9.33 21.72
CA GLN A 142 -7.88 8.69 20.93
C GLN A 142 -7.90 9.20 19.50
N GLU A 143 -9.07 9.30 18.87
CA GLU A 143 -9.24 9.85 17.52
C GLU A 143 -8.76 11.32 17.47
N ARG A 144 -9.18 12.15 18.43
CA ARG A 144 -8.73 13.55 18.52
C ARG A 144 -7.21 13.67 18.66
N LEU A 145 -6.59 12.80 19.46
CA LEU A 145 -5.13 12.76 19.57
C LEU A 145 -4.47 12.40 18.24
N MET A 146 -5.01 11.42 17.51
CA MET A 146 -4.44 11.02 16.22
C MET A 146 -4.57 12.13 15.18
N ARG A 147 -5.71 12.82 15.13
CA ARG A 147 -5.88 13.99 14.25
C ARG A 147 -4.97 15.15 14.64
N TRP A 148 -4.72 15.34 15.92
CA TRP A 148 -3.74 16.32 16.36
C TRP A 148 -2.32 15.94 15.88
N VAL A 149 -1.92 14.66 15.98
CA VAL A 149 -0.64 14.17 15.47
C VAL A 149 -0.56 14.38 13.95
N GLU A 150 -1.59 14.01 13.19
CA GLU A 150 -1.69 14.22 11.74
C GLU A 150 -1.51 15.70 11.39
N ARG A 151 -2.23 16.60 12.08
CA ARG A 151 -2.10 18.06 11.91
C ARG A 151 -0.67 18.54 12.20
N GLN A 152 -0.07 18.11 13.31
CA GLN A 152 1.31 18.52 13.64
C GLN A 152 2.31 18.00 12.61
N ALA A 153 2.14 16.77 12.12
CA ALA A 153 2.98 16.22 11.06
C ALA A 153 2.83 17.01 9.76
N ALA A 154 1.60 17.38 9.37
CA ALA A 154 1.34 18.21 8.21
C ALA A 154 2.06 19.57 8.28
N HIS A 155 2.13 20.20 9.45
CA HIS A 155 2.80 21.49 9.60
C HIS A 155 4.32 21.39 9.75
N ARG A 156 4.82 20.37 10.47
CA ARG A 156 6.22 20.33 10.95
C ARG A 156 7.15 19.48 10.10
N SER A 157 6.64 18.56 9.27
CA SER A 157 7.49 17.79 8.38
C SER A 157 8.14 18.68 7.32
N THR A 158 9.37 18.35 6.92
CA THR A 158 10.09 19.06 5.85
C THR A 158 9.54 18.69 4.49
N ALA A 159 9.22 17.41 4.29
CA ALA A 159 8.55 16.91 3.10
C ALA A 159 7.42 15.94 3.50
N VAL A 160 6.44 15.81 2.62
CA VAL A 160 5.30 14.87 2.76
C VAL A 160 5.27 13.94 1.57
N ILE A 161 5.09 12.66 1.84
CA ILE A 161 4.83 11.64 0.82
C ILE A 161 3.42 11.11 1.02
N THR A 162 2.68 10.99 -0.06
CA THR A 162 1.34 10.36 -0.06
C THR A 162 1.27 9.27 -1.11
N LEU A 163 0.31 8.35 -0.96
CA LEU A 163 0.08 7.31 -1.96
C LEU A 163 -0.69 7.82 -3.19
N THR A 164 -1.42 8.92 -3.03
CA THR A 164 -2.41 9.42 -3.98
C THR A 164 -2.41 10.94 -4.02
N GLY A 165 -2.82 11.53 -5.13
CA GLY A 165 -3.08 12.96 -5.23
C GLY A 165 -4.26 13.40 -4.36
N SER A 166 -5.32 12.60 -4.33
CA SER A 166 -6.51 12.87 -3.50
C SER A 166 -6.19 12.98 -2.00
N ALA A 167 -5.14 12.28 -1.51
CA ALA A 167 -4.71 12.45 -0.12
C ALA A 167 -4.09 13.82 0.13
N ILE A 168 -3.37 14.39 -0.83
CA ILE A 168 -2.83 15.75 -0.74
C ILE A 168 -3.99 16.74 -0.64
N ASP A 169 -4.97 16.62 -1.54
CA ASP A 169 -6.14 17.51 -1.57
C ASP A 169 -6.93 17.43 -0.26
N GLU A 170 -7.12 16.24 0.29
CA GLU A 170 -7.83 16.06 1.55
C GLU A 170 -7.05 16.63 2.76
N LEU A 171 -5.73 16.42 2.81
CA LEU A 171 -4.89 17.00 3.86
C LEU A 171 -4.84 18.54 3.78
N ASP A 172 -4.78 19.09 2.57
CA ASP A 172 -4.83 20.54 2.37
C ASP A 172 -6.19 21.15 2.77
N ARG A 173 -7.28 20.45 2.44
CA ARG A 173 -8.62 20.85 2.88
C ARG A 173 -8.73 20.88 4.40
N ARG A 174 -8.08 19.95 5.11
CA ARG A 174 -8.07 19.88 6.59
C ARG A 174 -7.17 20.92 7.23
N TYR A 175 -6.01 21.18 6.63
CA TYR A 175 -4.91 21.90 7.29
C TYR A 175 -4.50 23.20 6.58
N GLY A 176 -5.34 23.70 5.68
CA GLY A 176 -5.18 25.04 5.11
C GLY A 176 -4.09 25.18 4.06
N GLY A 177 -3.88 24.13 3.22
CA GLY A 177 -2.97 24.21 2.07
C GLY A 177 -1.47 24.10 2.41
N VAL A 178 -1.13 23.59 3.58
CA VAL A 178 0.27 23.50 4.03
C VAL A 178 1.00 22.26 3.51
N VAL A 179 0.28 21.32 2.92
CA VAL A 179 0.81 20.01 2.49
C VAL A 179 1.29 20.06 1.05
N SER A 180 0.48 20.55 0.11
CA SER A 180 0.80 20.52 -1.33
C SER A 180 2.15 21.18 -1.70
N PRO A 181 2.60 22.28 -1.06
CA PRO A 181 3.90 22.88 -1.43
C PRO A 181 5.10 21.95 -1.22
N LYS A 182 4.98 20.98 -0.28
CA LYS A 182 6.06 20.06 0.10
C LYS A 182 5.70 18.59 -0.10
N ALA A 183 4.55 18.30 -0.72
CA ALA A 183 4.09 16.95 -0.96
C ALA A 183 4.54 16.38 -2.31
N ARG A 184 4.78 15.08 -2.32
CA ARG A 184 5.03 14.29 -3.54
C ARG A 184 4.24 12.99 -3.45
N VAL A 185 3.69 12.56 -4.58
CA VAL A 185 3.01 11.26 -4.67
C VAL A 185 4.06 10.18 -4.98
N VAL A 186 4.20 9.25 -4.03
CA VAL A 186 4.92 8.00 -4.21
C VAL A 186 3.98 6.88 -3.80
N THR A 187 3.31 6.30 -4.77
CA THR A 187 2.28 5.29 -4.53
C THR A 187 2.84 3.98 -3.97
N THR A 188 1.99 3.01 -3.65
CA THR A 188 2.45 1.65 -3.35
C THR A 188 3.10 1.05 -4.58
N CYS A 189 4.38 0.75 -4.48
CA CYS A 189 5.13 0.22 -5.61
C CYS A 189 5.17 -1.31 -5.59
N THR A 190 5.34 -1.87 -6.77
CA THR A 190 5.43 -3.30 -7.06
C THR A 190 6.79 -3.63 -7.64
N ASP A 191 7.37 -4.72 -7.21
CA ASP A 191 8.59 -5.28 -7.79
C ASP A 191 8.24 -5.93 -9.14
N LEU A 192 8.56 -5.24 -10.23
CA LEU A 192 8.21 -5.65 -11.59
C LEU A 192 9.05 -6.83 -12.11
N ASP A 193 10.19 -7.11 -11.48
CA ASP A 193 11.00 -8.29 -11.79
C ASP A 193 10.34 -9.55 -11.22
N ARG A 194 9.58 -9.39 -10.16
CA ARG A 194 8.87 -10.45 -9.50
C ARG A 194 7.47 -10.69 -10.08
N PHE A 195 6.70 -9.62 -10.31
CA PHE A 195 5.39 -9.67 -10.95
C PHE A 195 5.58 -9.43 -12.45
N THR A 196 5.80 -10.49 -13.19
CA THR A 196 6.13 -10.44 -14.62
C THR A 196 4.89 -10.52 -15.49
N LEU A 197 4.95 -9.84 -16.63
CA LEU A 197 3.89 -9.92 -17.64
C LEU A 197 3.72 -11.36 -18.11
N SER A 198 2.48 -11.83 -18.13
CA SER A 198 2.10 -13.12 -18.70
C SER A 198 0.81 -13.02 -19.50
N VAL A 199 0.62 -13.92 -20.45
CA VAL A 199 -0.64 -14.05 -21.20
C VAL A 199 -1.77 -14.47 -20.26
N LEU A 200 -3.01 -14.20 -20.62
CA LEU A 200 -4.16 -14.70 -19.87
C LEU A 200 -4.18 -16.22 -19.88
N PRO A 201 -4.41 -16.89 -18.74
CA PRO A 201 -4.44 -18.34 -18.68
C PRO A 201 -5.66 -18.91 -19.44
N PRO A 202 -5.67 -20.21 -19.76
CA PRO A 202 -6.86 -20.85 -20.34
C PRO A 202 -8.01 -20.95 -19.32
N ALA A 203 -9.23 -21.20 -19.81
CA ALA A 203 -10.39 -21.48 -18.97
C ALA A 203 -10.13 -22.63 -17.96
N PRO A 204 -10.83 -22.64 -16.80
CA PRO A 204 -11.88 -21.72 -16.38
C PRO A 204 -11.35 -20.33 -15.99
N SER A 205 -12.21 -19.32 -16.07
CA SER A 205 -11.85 -17.98 -15.59
C SER A 205 -11.55 -18.01 -14.10
N ARG A 206 -10.42 -17.44 -13.68
CA ARG A 206 -9.99 -17.36 -12.27
C ARG A 206 -10.05 -15.93 -11.79
N VAL A 207 -10.80 -15.71 -10.71
CA VAL A 207 -10.97 -14.39 -10.07
C VAL A 207 -10.30 -14.45 -8.71
N LEU A 208 -9.39 -13.53 -8.42
CA LEU A 208 -8.58 -13.53 -7.21
C LEU A 208 -8.90 -12.34 -6.30
N LEU A 209 -9.21 -12.66 -5.05
CA LEU A 209 -9.25 -11.72 -3.93
C LEU A 209 -8.07 -12.03 -3.00
N ALA A 210 -7.09 -11.14 -2.94
CA ALA A 210 -5.85 -11.36 -2.19
C ALA A 210 -5.67 -10.35 -1.05
N GLY A 211 -5.04 -10.77 0.04
CA GLY A 211 -4.61 -9.96 1.18
C GLY A 211 -5.43 -10.17 2.45
N THR A 212 -5.12 -9.40 3.50
CA THR A 212 -5.84 -9.45 4.76
C THR A 212 -7.23 -8.84 4.60
N LEU A 213 -8.25 -9.68 4.59
CA LEU A 213 -9.64 -9.28 4.42
C LEU A 213 -10.22 -8.86 5.77
N ASN A 214 -10.27 -7.56 6.00
CA ASN A 214 -10.91 -6.96 7.16
C ASN A 214 -12.16 -6.17 6.72
N ARG A 215 -12.85 -5.53 7.66
CA ARG A 215 -14.07 -4.74 7.42
C ARG A 215 -13.89 -3.49 6.54
N TYR A 216 -12.70 -3.23 6.06
CA TYR A 216 -12.44 -2.17 5.10
C TYR A 216 -12.84 -2.53 3.66
N TYR A 217 -12.99 -3.85 3.38
CA TYR A 217 -13.37 -4.34 2.05
C TYR A 217 -14.89 -4.51 1.94
N ASP A 218 -15.43 -4.25 0.75
CA ASP A 218 -16.80 -4.58 0.35
C ASP A 218 -16.83 -5.96 -0.32
N VAL A 219 -16.76 -7.00 0.51
CA VAL A 219 -16.74 -8.38 0.03
C VAL A 219 -18.06 -8.72 -0.67
N GLN A 220 -19.20 -8.19 -0.19
CA GLN A 220 -20.50 -8.47 -0.82
C GLN A 220 -20.54 -8.04 -2.29
N SER A 221 -20.12 -6.82 -2.63
CA SER A 221 -20.03 -6.39 -4.02
C SER A 221 -19.12 -7.29 -4.85
N MET A 222 -18.02 -7.75 -4.29
CA MET A 222 -17.13 -8.70 -4.99
C MET A 222 -17.78 -10.05 -5.21
N LEU A 223 -18.55 -10.57 -4.24
CA LEU A 223 -19.31 -11.81 -4.38
C LEU A 223 -20.41 -11.66 -5.45
N ASP A 224 -21.15 -10.57 -5.47
CA ASP A 224 -22.19 -10.28 -6.48
C ASP A 224 -21.59 -10.30 -7.89
N LEU A 225 -20.40 -9.73 -8.07
CA LEU A 225 -19.68 -9.79 -9.35
C LEU A 225 -19.33 -11.23 -9.76
N VAL A 226 -18.78 -12.01 -8.81
CA VAL A 226 -18.42 -13.42 -9.07
C VAL A 226 -19.66 -14.27 -9.41
N VAL A 227 -20.76 -14.05 -8.70
CA VAL A 227 -22.05 -14.73 -8.98
C VAL A 227 -22.53 -14.41 -10.40
N GLU A 228 -22.50 -13.13 -10.79
CA GLU A 228 -22.91 -12.74 -12.14
C GLU A 228 -21.99 -13.32 -13.21
N MET A 229 -20.67 -13.34 -12.99
CA MET A 229 -19.73 -13.99 -13.90
C MET A 229 -20.01 -15.50 -14.04
N ARG A 230 -20.36 -16.20 -12.93
CA ARG A 230 -20.68 -17.64 -12.92
C ARG A 230 -21.96 -17.98 -13.69
N ARG A 231 -22.90 -17.04 -13.83
CA ARG A 231 -24.11 -17.23 -14.66
C ARG A 231 -23.77 -17.36 -16.15
N ARG A 232 -22.63 -16.87 -16.58
CA ARG A 232 -22.22 -16.77 -17.99
C ARG A 232 -21.17 -17.81 -18.39
N ARG A 233 -20.26 -18.15 -17.46
CA ARG A 233 -19.16 -19.08 -17.72
C ARG A 233 -18.66 -19.75 -16.44
N PRO A 234 -17.93 -20.87 -16.54
CA PRO A 234 -17.25 -21.44 -15.38
C PRO A 234 -16.22 -20.47 -14.80
N VAL A 235 -16.34 -20.17 -13.49
CA VAL A 235 -15.45 -19.27 -12.75
C VAL A 235 -14.98 -19.95 -11.48
N GLN A 236 -13.66 -20.04 -11.31
CA GLN A 236 -13.02 -20.40 -10.06
C GLN A 236 -12.78 -19.10 -9.25
N PHE A 237 -13.41 -18.99 -8.09
CA PHE A 237 -13.15 -17.90 -7.17
C PHE A 237 -12.09 -18.30 -6.16
N ILE A 238 -11.01 -17.51 -6.06
CA ILE A 238 -9.86 -17.78 -5.21
C ILE A 238 -9.73 -16.66 -4.18
N VAL A 239 -9.61 -17.05 -2.92
CA VAL A 239 -9.34 -16.14 -1.81
C VAL A 239 -8.00 -16.49 -1.19
N ALA A 240 -7.01 -15.61 -1.39
CA ALA A 240 -5.68 -15.71 -0.82
C ALA A 240 -5.56 -14.78 0.40
N SER A 241 -5.76 -15.32 1.60
CA SER A 241 -5.71 -14.57 2.85
C SER A 241 -4.96 -15.34 3.92
N PRO A 242 -4.10 -14.68 4.73
CA PRO A 242 -3.39 -15.34 5.83
C PRO A 242 -4.33 -15.54 7.03
N GLY A 243 -5.05 -16.66 7.06
CA GLY A 243 -5.94 -17.03 8.17
C GLY A 243 -7.39 -16.62 7.99
N TYR A 244 -8.12 -16.56 9.12
CA TYR A 244 -9.53 -16.19 9.14
C TYR A 244 -9.74 -14.72 8.79
N THR A 245 -10.90 -14.43 8.19
CA THR A 245 -11.31 -13.09 7.78
C THR A 245 -12.56 -12.66 8.54
N ASP A 246 -12.89 -11.37 8.51
CA ASP A 246 -14.15 -10.84 9.03
C ASP A 246 -15.39 -11.25 8.17
N TRP A 247 -15.18 -12.05 7.12
CA TRP A 247 -16.15 -12.39 6.08
C TRP A 247 -16.33 -13.89 5.89
N GLU A 248 -16.09 -14.69 6.96
CA GLU A 248 -16.18 -16.14 6.87
C GLU A 248 -17.58 -16.65 6.52
N ASP A 249 -18.61 -16.03 7.08
CA ASP A 249 -20.00 -16.44 6.87
C ASP A 249 -20.43 -16.18 5.41
N GLU A 250 -20.06 -15.03 4.85
CA GLU A 250 -20.36 -14.67 3.47
C GLU A 250 -19.59 -15.56 2.48
N LEU A 251 -18.35 -15.91 2.80
CA LEU A 251 -17.53 -16.79 1.97
C LEU A 251 -17.96 -18.24 2.06
N ALA A 252 -18.50 -18.70 3.20
CA ALA A 252 -18.96 -20.07 3.39
C ALA A 252 -20.12 -20.45 2.45
N GLY A 253 -20.95 -19.48 2.05
CA GLY A 253 -22.04 -19.67 1.07
C GLY A 253 -21.60 -19.79 -0.39
N MET A 254 -20.29 -19.64 -0.67
CA MET A 254 -19.72 -19.63 -2.01
C MET A 254 -18.77 -20.82 -2.22
N ASP A 255 -18.71 -21.33 -3.43
CA ASP A 255 -17.64 -22.27 -3.84
C ASP A 255 -16.34 -21.46 -4.01
N VAL A 256 -15.47 -21.48 -2.99
CA VAL A 256 -14.24 -20.69 -2.88
C VAL A 256 -13.03 -21.60 -2.69
N LEU A 257 -12.04 -21.43 -3.54
CA LEU A 257 -10.71 -22.00 -3.29
C LEU A 257 -9.93 -21.08 -2.32
N ARG A 258 -9.78 -21.53 -1.08
CA ARG A 258 -9.00 -20.79 -0.06
C ARG A 258 -7.55 -21.25 -0.08
N VAL A 259 -6.64 -20.26 -0.13
CA VAL A 259 -5.20 -20.51 -0.14
C VAL A 259 -4.48 -19.55 0.81
N SER A 260 -3.38 -20.02 1.38
CA SER A 260 -2.42 -19.19 2.10
C SER A 260 -1.10 -19.28 1.36
N MET A 261 -0.60 -18.15 0.88
CA MET A 261 0.56 -18.09 -0.01
C MET A 261 1.70 -17.32 0.66
N THR A 262 2.90 -17.81 0.43
CA THR A 262 4.10 -17.03 0.68
C THR A 262 4.18 -15.87 -0.31
N ARG A 263 5.09 -14.96 -0.05
CA ARG A 263 5.31 -13.83 -0.96
C ARG A 263 5.73 -14.27 -2.36
N ASP A 264 6.49 -15.34 -2.49
CA ASP A 264 6.99 -15.82 -3.78
C ASP A 264 5.88 -16.55 -4.56
N GLU A 265 5.11 -17.38 -3.91
CA GLU A 265 3.95 -18.06 -4.50
C GLU A 265 2.84 -17.10 -4.95
N MET A 266 2.75 -15.91 -4.34
CA MET A 266 1.73 -14.91 -4.70
C MET A 266 1.91 -14.41 -6.14
N ALA A 267 3.12 -14.24 -6.64
CA ALA A 267 3.36 -13.81 -8.01
C ALA A 267 2.88 -14.86 -9.04
N GLU A 268 3.12 -16.13 -8.77
CA GLU A 268 2.63 -17.24 -9.60
C GLU A 268 1.09 -17.32 -9.55
N LEU A 269 0.50 -17.18 -8.36
CA LEU A 269 -0.95 -17.16 -8.19
C LEU A 269 -1.59 -16.04 -9.00
N VAL A 270 -1.08 -14.81 -8.88
CA VAL A 270 -1.56 -13.63 -9.64
C VAL A 270 -1.47 -13.90 -11.14
N SER A 271 -0.34 -14.41 -11.62
CA SER A 271 -0.14 -14.75 -13.04
C SER A 271 -1.08 -15.85 -13.53
N SER A 272 -1.53 -16.74 -12.65
CA SER A 272 -2.50 -17.80 -12.96
C SER A 272 -3.96 -17.35 -13.00
N CYS A 273 -4.24 -16.10 -12.63
CA CYS A 273 -5.60 -15.55 -12.56
C CYS A 273 -5.93 -14.67 -13.77
N HIS A 274 -7.22 -14.38 -13.98
CA HIS A 274 -7.73 -13.53 -15.05
C HIS A 274 -8.04 -12.12 -14.56
N VAL A 275 -8.50 -12.00 -13.31
CA VAL A 275 -9.02 -10.74 -12.74
C VAL A 275 -8.62 -10.62 -11.28
N GLY A 276 -8.19 -9.43 -10.86
CA GLY A 276 -7.95 -9.08 -9.48
C GLY A 276 -9.06 -8.24 -8.88
N LEU A 277 -9.47 -8.54 -7.64
CA LEU A 277 -10.49 -7.78 -6.92
C LEU A 277 -9.85 -6.90 -5.84
N SER A 278 -10.21 -5.61 -5.82
CA SER A 278 -9.79 -4.64 -4.81
C SER A 278 -10.88 -3.60 -4.55
N VAL A 279 -12.05 -4.06 -4.11
CA VAL A 279 -13.21 -3.22 -3.81
C VAL A 279 -13.24 -2.93 -2.31
N CYS A 280 -13.09 -1.66 -1.94
CA CYS A 280 -13.21 -1.18 -0.57
C CYS A 280 -14.63 -0.68 -0.32
N ARG A 281 -15.04 -0.59 0.94
CA ARG A 281 -16.35 -0.06 1.32
C ARG A 281 -16.40 1.45 1.06
N ASP A 282 -17.40 1.91 0.36
CA ASP A 282 -17.57 3.34 0.04
C ASP A 282 -17.82 4.22 1.27
N ASP A 283 -18.42 3.64 2.34
CA ASP A 283 -18.63 4.30 3.62
C ASP A 283 -17.35 4.40 4.51
N ALA A 284 -16.21 3.91 4.03
CA ALA A 284 -14.91 4.16 4.66
C ALA A 284 -14.46 5.64 4.55
N GLY A 285 -15.22 6.46 3.82
CA GLY A 285 -15.11 7.91 3.80
C GLY A 285 -13.73 8.42 3.34
N PRO A 286 -13.22 9.49 3.96
CA PRO A 286 -11.97 10.12 3.52
C PRO A 286 -10.75 9.20 3.52
N SER A 287 -10.77 8.11 4.30
CA SER A 287 -9.65 7.16 4.30
C SER A 287 -9.37 6.53 2.93
N LEU A 288 -10.39 6.44 2.06
CA LEU A 288 -10.25 5.92 0.70
C LEU A 288 -9.42 6.83 -0.20
N GLN A 289 -9.41 8.13 0.06
CA GLN A 289 -8.64 9.09 -0.72
C GLN A 289 -7.13 8.85 -0.58
N ALA A 290 -6.68 8.35 0.57
CA ALA A 290 -5.27 7.99 0.80
C ALA A 290 -4.97 6.51 0.50
N ALA A 291 -5.93 5.75 0.03
CA ALA A 291 -5.75 4.32 -0.18
C ALA A 291 -5.30 4.00 -1.62
N MET A 292 -4.20 3.28 -1.72
CA MET A 292 -3.74 2.63 -2.96
C MET A 292 -3.31 1.20 -2.61
N PRO A 293 -4.22 0.23 -2.67
CA PRO A 293 -3.90 -1.16 -2.32
C PRO A 293 -2.78 -1.74 -3.19
N THR A 294 -1.77 -2.34 -2.56
CA THR A 294 -0.57 -2.89 -3.23
C THR A 294 -0.94 -3.91 -4.32
N LYS A 295 -1.95 -4.72 -4.07
CA LYS A 295 -2.43 -5.75 -5.03
C LYS A 295 -2.83 -5.18 -6.39
N ILE A 296 -3.24 -3.90 -6.48
CA ILE A 296 -3.58 -3.26 -7.77
C ILE A 296 -2.34 -3.23 -8.67
N GLY A 297 -1.21 -2.77 -8.16
CA GLY A 297 0.05 -2.77 -8.90
C GLY A 297 0.52 -4.18 -9.26
N GLU A 298 0.36 -5.16 -8.36
CA GLU A 298 0.74 -6.55 -8.55
C GLU A 298 -0.08 -7.21 -9.69
N PHE A 299 -1.41 -7.01 -9.71
CA PHE A 299 -2.26 -7.48 -10.80
C PHE A 299 -1.90 -6.84 -12.13
N LEU A 300 -1.81 -5.51 -12.16
CA LEU A 300 -1.48 -4.78 -13.38
C LEU A 300 -0.09 -5.15 -13.92
N ALA A 301 0.90 -5.33 -13.04
CA ALA A 301 2.26 -5.76 -13.43
C ALA A 301 2.26 -7.12 -14.13
N SER A 302 1.40 -8.03 -13.68
CA SER A 302 1.23 -9.35 -14.28
C SER A 302 0.32 -9.38 -15.53
N GLY A 303 -0.16 -8.22 -15.97
CA GLY A 303 -1.06 -8.09 -17.12
C GLY A 303 -2.52 -8.41 -16.81
N ARG A 304 -2.94 -8.28 -15.55
CA ARG A 304 -4.31 -8.61 -15.09
C ARG A 304 -5.14 -7.36 -14.85
N PRO A 305 -6.35 -7.28 -15.41
CA PRO A 305 -7.28 -6.20 -15.10
C PRO A 305 -7.73 -6.28 -13.65
N VAL A 306 -8.10 -5.12 -13.10
CA VAL A 306 -8.56 -5.02 -11.72
C VAL A 306 -9.97 -4.47 -11.63
N VAL A 307 -10.72 -4.91 -10.62
CA VAL A 307 -11.99 -4.30 -10.22
C VAL A 307 -11.74 -3.49 -8.96
N VAL A 308 -12.07 -2.20 -9.04
CA VAL A 308 -11.90 -1.23 -7.93
C VAL A 308 -13.19 -0.45 -7.70
N ASN A 309 -13.42 0.07 -6.50
CA ASN A 309 -14.59 0.93 -6.25
C ASN A 309 -14.31 2.42 -6.55
N PRO A 310 -15.36 3.23 -6.79
CA PRO A 310 -15.21 4.66 -7.07
C PRO A 310 -14.50 5.45 -5.98
N GLY A 311 -14.65 5.03 -4.72
CA GLY A 311 -14.04 5.69 -3.56
C GLY A 311 -12.51 5.64 -3.54
N LEU A 312 -11.89 4.68 -4.23
CA LEU A 312 -10.45 4.65 -4.50
C LEU A 312 -10.13 5.60 -5.67
N VAL A 313 -10.29 6.92 -5.46
CA VAL A 313 -10.36 7.95 -6.49
C VAL A 313 -9.23 7.86 -7.50
N ASP A 314 -7.98 7.83 -7.04
CA ASP A 314 -6.80 7.78 -7.92
C ASP A 314 -6.72 6.44 -8.67
N ALA A 315 -6.96 5.32 -7.99
CA ALA A 315 -6.95 3.99 -8.61
C ALA A 315 -8.07 3.86 -9.66
N ALA A 316 -9.29 4.28 -9.32
CA ALA A 316 -10.43 4.28 -10.24
C ALA A 316 -10.16 5.15 -11.46
N GLY A 317 -9.57 6.33 -11.26
CA GLY A 317 -9.16 7.22 -12.34
C GLY A 317 -8.11 6.60 -13.27
N LEU A 318 -7.07 5.97 -12.71
CA LEU A 318 -6.04 5.26 -13.48
C LEU A 318 -6.62 4.11 -14.29
N VAL A 319 -7.37 3.23 -13.65
CA VAL A 319 -7.98 2.03 -14.25
C VAL A 319 -8.91 2.42 -15.41
N LYS A 320 -9.75 3.44 -15.20
CA LYS A 320 -10.70 3.91 -16.23
C LYS A 320 -10.00 4.55 -17.43
N ARG A 321 -9.01 5.44 -17.20
CA ARG A 321 -8.29 6.11 -18.28
C ARG A 321 -7.43 5.19 -19.12
N SER A 322 -6.87 4.15 -18.49
CA SER A 322 -5.97 3.19 -19.17
C SER A 322 -6.68 1.96 -19.69
N ASP A 323 -7.98 1.85 -19.48
CA ASP A 323 -8.77 0.69 -19.89
C ASP A 323 -8.22 -0.65 -19.40
N CYS A 324 -7.82 -0.68 -18.12
CA CYS A 324 -7.14 -1.80 -17.46
C CYS A 324 -7.98 -2.46 -16.37
N GLY A 325 -9.30 -2.27 -16.40
CA GLY A 325 -10.21 -2.85 -15.40
C GLY A 325 -11.56 -2.17 -15.35
N VAL A 326 -12.29 -2.42 -14.28
CA VAL A 326 -13.65 -1.94 -14.09
C VAL A 326 -13.80 -1.19 -12.76
N VAL A 327 -14.52 -0.08 -12.78
CA VAL A 327 -14.88 0.65 -11.56
C VAL A 327 -16.29 0.20 -11.16
N TYR A 328 -16.36 -0.56 -10.06
CA TYR A 328 -17.60 -1.17 -9.57
C TYR A 328 -17.62 -1.24 -8.04
N GLY A 329 -18.77 -1.04 -7.44
CA GLY A 329 -19.03 -1.08 -6.00
C GLY A 329 -20.41 -0.52 -5.70
N ARG A 330 -20.83 -0.48 -4.43
CA ARG A 330 -22.17 -0.07 -4.04
C ARG A 330 -22.55 1.36 -4.47
N SER A 331 -21.59 2.27 -4.45
CA SER A 331 -21.82 3.67 -4.88
C SER A 331 -21.55 3.89 -6.36
N SER A 332 -21.20 2.85 -7.11
CA SER A 332 -20.99 2.96 -8.55
C SER A 332 -22.32 3.21 -9.28
N SER A 333 -22.30 4.05 -10.30
CA SER A 333 -23.39 4.12 -11.27
C SER A 333 -23.46 2.89 -12.17
N THR A 334 -22.38 2.11 -12.23
CA THR A 334 -22.28 0.88 -13.01
C THR A 334 -22.90 -0.28 -12.24
N GLY A 335 -23.94 -0.90 -12.79
CA GLY A 335 -24.54 -2.11 -12.24
C GLY A 335 -23.63 -3.34 -12.38
N VAL A 336 -23.92 -4.40 -11.63
CA VAL A 336 -23.12 -5.63 -11.67
C VAL A 336 -23.10 -6.27 -13.06
N ILE A 337 -24.22 -6.25 -13.78
CA ILE A 337 -24.34 -6.80 -15.14
C ILE A 337 -23.41 -6.04 -16.09
N GLU A 338 -23.50 -4.70 -16.09
CA GLU A 338 -22.68 -3.84 -16.92
C GLU A 338 -21.17 -3.97 -16.57
N ALA A 339 -20.87 -4.11 -15.29
CA ALA A 339 -19.49 -4.34 -14.83
C ALA A 339 -18.91 -5.65 -15.38
N VAL A 340 -19.71 -6.72 -15.39
CA VAL A 340 -19.31 -8.01 -15.97
C VAL A 340 -19.23 -7.93 -17.49
N ASP A 341 -20.18 -7.26 -18.18
CA ASP A 341 -20.11 -7.04 -19.63
C ASP A 341 -18.80 -6.35 -20.01
N ARG A 342 -18.46 -5.29 -19.28
CA ARG A 342 -17.22 -4.56 -19.52
C ARG A 342 -15.97 -5.42 -19.25
N LEU A 343 -16.00 -6.21 -18.20
CA LEU A 343 -14.89 -7.10 -17.85
C LEU A 343 -14.68 -8.18 -18.91
N GLU A 344 -15.77 -8.73 -19.48
CA GLU A 344 -15.71 -9.70 -20.57
C GLU A 344 -15.14 -9.11 -21.86
N MET A 345 -15.51 -7.89 -22.20
CA MET A 345 -14.92 -7.17 -23.34
C MET A 345 -13.42 -6.97 -23.15
N LEU A 346 -12.99 -6.57 -21.96
CA LEU A 346 -11.57 -6.40 -21.63
C LEU A 346 -10.80 -7.73 -21.74
N LEU A 347 -11.33 -8.81 -21.19
CA LEU A 347 -10.70 -10.12 -21.21
C LEU A 347 -10.61 -10.73 -22.63
N ALA A 348 -11.46 -10.28 -23.55
CA ALA A 348 -11.41 -10.68 -24.95
C ALA A 348 -10.40 -9.87 -25.79
N ASP A 349 -9.87 -8.78 -25.25
CA ASP A 349 -8.90 -7.93 -25.92
C ASP A 349 -7.47 -8.47 -25.74
N PRO A 350 -6.80 -8.89 -26.83
CA PRO A 350 -5.43 -9.44 -26.76
C PRO A 350 -4.38 -8.42 -26.25
N ASP A 351 -4.65 -7.13 -26.38
CA ASP A 351 -3.72 -6.06 -25.96
C ASP A 351 -3.85 -5.70 -24.48
N LEU A 352 -4.89 -6.20 -23.79
CA LEU A 352 -5.14 -5.91 -22.38
C LEU A 352 -3.93 -6.20 -21.48
N PRO A 353 -3.25 -7.36 -21.53
CA PRO A 353 -2.10 -7.61 -20.67
C PRO A 353 -0.97 -6.59 -20.84
N GLY A 354 -0.70 -6.21 -22.07
CA GLY A 354 0.30 -5.16 -22.39
C GLY A 354 -0.06 -3.79 -21.82
N ARG A 355 -1.34 -3.39 -21.93
CA ARG A 355 -1.84 -2.12 -21.34
C ARG A 355 -1.74 -2.12 -19.82
N CYS A 356 -2.15 -3.23 -19.17
CA CYS A 356 -2.02 -3.37 -17.72
C CYS A 356 -0.56 -3.24 -17.28
N ARG A 357 0.36 -3.93 -17.96
CA ARG A 357 1.80 -3.85 -17.70
C ARG A 357 2.35 -2.43 -17.87
N SER A 358 2.01 -1.76 -18.96
CA SER A 358 2.44 -0.38 -19.23
C SER A 358 1.95 0.58 -18.14
N LEU A 359 0.71 0.40 -17.66
CA LEU A 359 0.19 1.16 -16.53
C LEU A 359 0.99 0.91 -15.24
N ALA A 360 1.34 -0.36 -14.97
CA ALA A 360 2.15 -0.73 -13.80
C ALA A 360 3.54 -0.10 -13.88
N GLU A 361 4.21 -0.15 -15.01
CA GLU A 361 5.52 0.45 -15.26
C GLU A 361 5.50 1.98 -15.09
N ALA A 362 4.42 2.63 -15.52
CA ALA A 362 4.30 4.09 -15.42
C ALA A 362 4.06 4.56 -13.97
N HIS A 363 3.31 3.81 -13.16
CA HIS A 363 2.78 4.29 -11.89
C HIS A 363 3.19 3.47 -10.67
N PHE A 364 3.48 2.17 -10.82
CA PHE A 364 3.68 1.24 -9.69
C PHE A 364 5.09 0.63 -9.64
N ASP A 365 5.98 0.99 -10.53
CA ASP A 365 7.35 0.49 -10.56
C ASP A 365 8.13 0.88 -9.30
N LEU A 366 8.68 -0.13 -8.61
CA LEU A 366 9.44 0.05 -7.37
C LEU A 366 10.71 0.86 -7.60
N ASP A 367 11.42 0.64 -8.69
CA ASP A 367 12.67 1.36 -8.98
C ASP A 367 12.41 2.84 -9.24
N ARG A 368 11.36 3.18 -9.98
CA ARG A 368 10.91 4.57 -10.14
C ARG A 368 10.42 5.20 -8.84
N GLY A 369 9.74 4.42 -7.99
CA GLY A 369 9.33 4.87 -6.65
C GLY A 369 10.52 5.21 -5.78
N VAL A 370 11.54 4.36 -5.78
CA VAL A 370 12.83 4.59 -5.10
C VAL A 370 13.54 5.83 -5.65
N ASP A 371 13.61 6.01 -6.95
CA ASP A 371 14.23 7.21 -7.57
C ASP A 371 13.54 8.50 -7.13
N ARG A 372 12.20 8.50 -7.05
CA ARG A 372 11.45 9.66 -6.52
C ARG A 372 11.79 9.94 -5.05
N LEU A 373 11.89 8.90 -4.22
CA LEU A 373 12.26 9.04 -2.81
C LEU A 373 13.68 9.59 -2.66
N LEU A 374 14.63 9.10 -3.44
CA LEU A 374 16.01 9.60 -3.45
C LEU A 374 16.07 11.08 -3.88
N GLY A 375 15.25 11.47 -4.86
CA GLY A 375 15.10 12.88 -5.24
C GLY A 375 14.63 13.75 -4.07
N ILE A 376 13.59 13.29 -3.34
CA ILE A 376 13.08 13.98 -2.15
C ILE A 376 14.18 14.11 -1.07
N TYR A 377 14.93 13.04 -0.79
CA TYR A 377 16.01 13.11 0.20
C TYR A 377 17.15 14.04 -0.22
N GLY A 378 17.41 14.16 -1.53
CA GLY A 378 18.36 15.14 -2.07
C GLY A 378 17.92 16.59 -1.85
N GLU A 379 16.60 16.88 -2.02
CA GLU A 379 16.02 18.20 -1.76
C GLU A 379 16.08 18.62 -0.30
N LEU A 380 16.06 17.68 0.65
CA LEU A 380 16.13 17.98 2.09
C LEU A 380 17.51 18.49 2.55
N ARG A 381 18.51 18.41 1.70
CA ARG A 381 19.90 18.78 1.98
C ARG A 381 20.22 20.23 1.58
N SER A 382 19.42 20.81 0.72
CA SER A 382 19.56 22.19 0.23
C SER A 382 18.90 23.19 1.18
#